data_fa8e3a4511552f9325ba12fde2526cc2
#
_entry.id   fa8e3a4511552f9325ba12fde2526cc2
#
_cell.length_a   1.000
_cell.length_b   1.000
_cell.length_c   1.000
_cell.angle_alpha   90.00
_cell.angle_beta   90.00
_cell.angle_gamma   90.00
#
_symmetry.space_group_name_H-M   'P 1'
#
loop_
_entity.id
_entity.type
_entity.pdbx_description
1 polymer ?
#
loop_
_entity_poly.entity_id
_entity_poly.type
_entity_poly.pdbx_seq_one_letter_code
_entity_poly.pdbx_strand_id
1 'polypeptide(L)'
;EVSIVHQYNTAPNDLTVEKLVGYGRIAYSSMAKHNREEDQKYIDWALEVTGTDSYRKKNIASLSGGQRQRVWIAMALAQNTKILFLDEPTTYLDIKYQLDILKLIKKLNTEYEITIIMVLHDINQAVSYSDEIIAMKDGKILAKGTPEDIITEDILKQVYGISLPVKEIDNRKFVITV
;
A
#
# COMPACT_ATOMS: atom_id res chain seq x y z
N GLU A 1 9.02 5.04 -13.63
CA GLU A 1 7.72 5.68 -13.31
C GLU A 1 7.20 5.12 -11.99
N VAL A 2 6.47 5.94 -11.22
CA VAL A 2 5.95 5.62 -9.88
C VAL A 2 4.45 5.84 -9.90
N SER A 3 3.68 4.93 -9.33
CA SER A 3 2.29 5.15 -8.98
C SER A 3 2.13 5.42 -7.49
N ILE A 4 1.15 6.24 -7.13
CA ILE A 4 0.95 6.69 -5.74
C ILE A 4 -0.50 6.47 -5.34
N VAL A 5 -0.71 5.94 -4.13
CA VAL A 5 -2.00 5.93 -3.44
C VAL A 5 -1.87 6.80 -2.20
N HIS A 6 -2.61 7.88 -2.15
CA HIS A 6 -2.61 8.81 -1.02
C HIS A 6 -3.42 8.26 0.16
N GLN A 7 -3.21 8.81 1.35
CA GLN A 7 -3.97 8.50 2.57
C GLN A 7 -5.47 8.79 2.39
N TYR A 8 -5.79 9.94 1.79
CA TYR A 8 -7.16 10.36 1.52
C TYR A 8 -7.41 10.38 0.02
N ASN A 9 -8.27 9.46 -0.42
CA ASN A 9 -8.68 9.37 -1.79
C ASN A 9 -10.20 9.57 -1.88
N THR A 10 -10.64 10.41 -2.81
CA THR A 10 -12.05 10.68 -3.07
C THR A 10 -12.40 10.42 -4.53
N ALA A 11 -13.60 9.95 -4.76
CA ALA A 11 -14.15 9.77 -6.09
C ALA A 11 -15.64 10.17 -6.10
N PRO A 12 -16.21 10.57 -7.24
CA PRO A 12 -17.64 10.76 -7.39
C PRO A 12 -18.43 9.52 -6.95
N ASN A 13 -19.53 9.73 -6.24
CA ASN A 13 -20.31 8.64 -5.64
C ASN A 13 -20.94 7.68 -6.66
N ASP A 14 -21.20 8.14 -7.86
CA ASP A 14 -21.80 7.40 -8.98
C ASP A 14 -20.75 6.68 -9.87
N LEU A 15 -19.47 6.82 -9.54
CA LEU A 15 -18.40 6.18 -10.29
C LEU A 15 -18.33 4.69 -9.94
N THR A 16 -18.31 3.85 -10.99
CA THR A 16 -18.10 2.41 -10.80
C THR A 16 -16.63 2.07 -10.56
N VAL A 17 -16.38 0.91 -9.90
CA VAL A 17 -15.04 0.40 -9.65
C VAL A 17 -14.21 0.32 -10.93
N GLU A 18 -14.75 -0.29 -11.99
CA GLU A 18 -14.06 -0.43 -13.28
C GLU A 18 -13.67 0.91 -13.90
N LYS A 19 -14.58 1.90 -13.84
CA LYS A 19 -14.27 3.24 -14.34
C LYS A 19 -13.18 3.92 -13.53
N LEU A 20 -13.20 3.79 -12.19
CA LEU A 20 -12.15 4.36 -11.34
C LEU A 20 -10.80 3.71 -11.63
N VAL A 21 -10.74 2.38 -11.72
CA VAL A 21 -9.48 1.67 -12.07
C VAL A 21 -9.01 2.08 -13.47
N GLY A 22 -9.92 2.28 -14.41
CA GLY A 22 -9.62 2.79 -15.75
C GLY A 22 -8.95 4.18 -15.75
N TYR A 23 -9.17 5.01 -14.73
CA TYR A 23 -8.46 6.30 -14.62
C TYR A 23 -6.95 6.13 -14.46
N GLY A 24 -6.46 4.99 -13.98
CA GLY A 24 -5.04 4.66 -13.98
C GLY A 24 -4.43 4.64 -15.40
N ARG A 25 -5.25 4.48 -16.45
CA ARG A 25 -4.81 4.46 -17.86
C ARG A 25 -4.88 5.80 -18.56
N ILE A 26 -5.43 6.86 -17.93
CA ILE A 26 -5.61 8.19 -18.57
C ILE A 26 -4.28 8.77 -19.07
N ALA A 27 -3.19 8.61 -18.34
CA ALA A 27 -1.88 9.11 -18.74
C ALA A 27 -1.39 8.51 -20.08
N TYR A 28 -1.91 7.36 -20.47
CA TYR A 28 -1.57 6.65 -21.70
C TYR A 28 -2.56 6.94 -22.83
N SER A 29 -3.75 7.44 -22.53
CA SER A 29 -4.82 7.70 -23.52
C SER A 29 -4.51 8.86 -24.48
N SER A 30 -3.60 9.75 -24.11
CA SER A 30 -3.20 10.91 -24.93
C SER A 30 -2.07 10.61 -25.93
N MET A 31 -1.50 9.41 -25.89
CA MET A 31 -0.44 9.02 -26.81
C MET A 31 -1.02 8.60 -28.15
N ALA A 32 -0.37 8.96 -29.26
CA ALA A 32 -0.81 8.68 -30.63
C ALA A 32 -1.01 7.18 -30.98
N LYS A 33 -0.70 6.28 -30.07
CA LYS A 33 -0.88 4.82 -30.17
C LYS A 33 -1.74 4.27 -29.02
N HIS A 34 -2.79 4.99 -28.62
CA HIS A 34 -3.71 4.50 -27.59
C HIS A 34 -4.34 3.16 -28.02
N ASN A 35 -4.09 2.11 -27.24
CA ASN A 35 -4.63 0.78 -27.48
C ASN A 35 -5.62 0.41 -26.37
N ARG A 36 -6.91 0.54 -26.68
CA ARG A 36 -8.00 0.22 -25.73
C ARG A 36 -7.98 -1.23 -25.25
N GLU A 37 -7.56 -2.17 -26.08
CA GLU A 37 -7.47 -3.59 -25.71
C GLU A 37 -6.34 -3.83 -24.70
N GLU A 38 -5.25 -3.13 -24.86
CA GLU A 38 -4.13 -3.18 -23.90
C GLU A 38 -4.51 -2.54 -22.57
N ASP A 39 -5.16 -1.39 -22.58
CA ASP A 39 -5.65 -0.75 -21.36
C ASP A 39 -6.63 -1.65 -20.61
N GLN A 40 -7.54 -2.32 -21.34
CA GLN A 40 -8.49 -3.25 -20.73
C GLN A 40 -7.77 -4.43 -20.04
N LYS A 41 -6.70 -4.96 -20.63
CA LYS A 41 -5.90 -6.02 -19.99
C LYS A 41 -5.29 -5.57 -18.65
N TYR A 42 -4.76 -4.34 -18.59
CA TYR A 42 -4.22 -3.82 -17.33
C TYR A 42 -5.30 -3.57 -16.28
N ILE A 43 -6.48 -3.11 -16.69
CA ILE A 43 -7.63 -2.93 -15.81
C ILE A 43 -8.10 -4.29 -15.26
N ASP A 44 -8.27 -5.28 -16.12
CA ASP A 44 -8.73 -6.63 -15.74
C ASP A 44 -7.72 -7.29 -14.79
N TRP A 45 -6.43 -7.23 -15.11
CA TRP A 45 -5.36 -7.72 -14.25
C TRP A 45 -5.35 -7.04 -12.88
N ALA A 46 -5.46 -5.72 -12.83
CA ALA A 46 -5.47 -4.98 -11.58
C ALA A 46 -6.67 -5.34 -10.69
N LEU A 47 -7.86 -5.50 -11.29
CA LEU A 47 -9.07 -5.92 -10.61
C LEU A 47 -8.94 -7.35 -10.05
N GLU A 48 -8.39 -8.27 -10.83
CA GLU A 48 -8.17 -9.67 -10.44
C GLU A 48 -7.18 -9.77 -9.27
N VAL A 49 -5.99 -9.17 -9.42
CA VAL A 49 -4.91 -9.24 -8.41
C VAL A 49 -5.33 -8.66 -7.08
N THR A 50 -6.10 -7.58 -7.08
CA THR A 50 -6.62 -6.95 -5.85
C THR A 50 -7.88 -7.62 -5.30
N GLY A 51 -8.46 -8.60 -6.02
CA GLY A 51 -9.69 -9.28 -5.64
C GLY A 51 -10.93 -8.37 -5.69
N THR A 52 -10.90 -7.36 -6.57
CA THR A 52 -11.99 -6.38 -6.71
C THR A 52 -12.90 -6.64 -7.92
N ASP A 53 -12.59 -7.63 -8.72
CA ASP A 53 -13.33 -7.97 -9.94
C ASP A 53 -14.81 -8.29 -9.70
N SER A 54 -15.12 -8.98 -8.61
CA SER A 54 -16.51 -9.37 -8.28
C SER A 54 -17.47 -8.20 -8.06
N TYR A 55 -16.94 -7.00 -7.85
CA TYR A 55 -17.72 -5.77 -7.69
C TYR A 55 -17.35 -4.66 -8.66
N ARG A 56 -16.75 -5.02 -9.82
CA ARG A 56 -16.33 -4.05 -10.85
C ARG A 56 -17.42 -3.08 -11.30
N LYS A 57 -18.68 -3.54 -11.33
CA LYS A 57 -19.86 -2.73 -11.74
C LYS A 57 -20.52 -1.99 -10.59
N LYS A 58 -20.10 -2.20 -9.34
CA LYS A 58 -20.66 -1.49 -8.19
C LYS A 58 -20.11 -0.06 -8.12
N ASN A 59 -20.91 0.84 -7.56
CA ASN A 59 -20.47 2.20 -7.27
C ASN A 59 -19.51 2.20 -6.08
N ILE A 60 -18.48 3.04 -6.14
CA ILE A 60 -17.46 3.19 -5.08
C ILE A 60 -18.09 3.51 -3.73
N ALA A 61 -19.12 4.36 -3.70
CA ALA A 61 -19.82 4.74 -2.49
C ALA A 61 -20.44 3.56 -1.73
N SER A 62 -20.78 2.47 -2.43
CA SER A 62 -21.40 1.27 -1.83
C SER A 62 -20.40 0.30 -1.19
N LEU A 63 -19.10 0.57 -1.28
CA LEU A 63 -18.05 -0.32 -0.81
C LEU A 63 -17.67 -0.01 0.64
N SER A 64 -17.22 -1.05 1.38
CA SER A 64 -16.58 -0.87 2.68
C SER A 64 -15.22 -0.15 2.55
N GLY A 65 -14.68 0.38 3.66
CA GLY A 65 -13.37 1.04 3.67
C GLY A 65 -12.25 0.18 3.08
N GLY A 66 -12.14 -1.07 3.52
CA GLY A 66 -11.13 -2.01 3.00
C GLY A 66 -11.33 -2.38 1.53
N GLN A 67 -12.59 -2.49 1.07
CA GLN A 67 -12.88 -2.69 -0.36
C GLN A 67 -12.47 -1.47 -1.19
N ARG A 68 -12.79 -0.25 -0.72
CA ARG A 68 -12.36 0.99 -1.39
C ARG A 68 -10.84 1.08 -1.46
N GLN A 69 -10.14 0.75 -0.38
CA GLN A 69 -8.67 0.77 -0.37
C GLN A 69 -8.07 -0.15 -1.43
N ARG A 70 -8.61 -1.37 -1.60
CA ARG A 70 -8.19 -2.29 -2.67
C ARG A 70 -8.44 -1.73 -4.07
N VAL A 71 -9.53 -0.99 -4.28
CA VAL A 71 -9.83 -0.36 -5.56
C VAL A 71 -8.85 0.78 -5.88
N TRP A 72 -8.43 1.57 -4.89
CA TRP A 72 -7.39 2.59 -5.09
C TRP A 72 -6.04 1.97 -5.44
N ILE A 73 -5.69 0.84 -4.78
CA ILE A 73 -4.50 0.06 -5.15
C ILE A 73 -4.64 -0.47 -6.59
N ALA A 74 -5.81 -1.00 -6.98
CA ALA A 74 -6.06 -1.46 -8.35
C ALA A 74 -5.88 -0.34 -9.38
N MET A 75 -6.39 0.87 -9.10
CA MET A 75 -6.18 2.03 -9.98
C MET A 75 -4.70 2.37 -10.16
N ALA A 76 -3.93 2.31 -9.06
CA ALA A 76 -2.48 2.54 -9.13
C ALA A 76 -1.75 1.43 -9.91
N LEU A 77 -2.14 0.16 -9.73
CA LEU A 77 -1.58 -0.98 -10.46
C LEU A 77 -1.89 -0.92 -11.96
N ALA A 78 -3.09 -0.44 -12.34
CA ALA A 78 -3.46 -0.27 -13.75
C ALA A 78 -2.52 0.69 -14.51
N GLN A 79 -1.78 1.54 -13.81
CA GLN A 79 -0.72 2.38 -14.41
C GLN A 79 0.49 1.57 -14.90
N ASN A 80 0.61 0.29 -14.52
CA ASN A 80 1.71 -0.59 -14.91
C ASN A 80 3.10 0.00 -14.58
N THR A 81 3.27 0.49 -13.37
CA THR A 81 4.55 1.03 -12.88
C THR A 81 5.27 -0.02 -12.04
N LYS A 82 6.60 0.05 -12.01
CA LYS A 82 7.44 -0.87 -11.22
C LYS A 82 7.55 -0.46 -9.74
N ILE A 83 7.16 0.75 -9.41
CA ILE A 83 7.24 1.29 -8.05
C ILE A 83 5.85 1.77 -7.65
N LEU A 84 5.37 1.29 -6.52
CA LEU A 84 4.11 1.69 -5.91
C LEU A 84 4.39 2.35 -4.56
N PHE A 85 4.00 3.61 -4.43
CA PHE A 85 4.05 4.34 -3.18
C PHE A 85 2.68 4.33 -2.50
N LEU A 86 2.64 3.94 -1.24
CA LEU A 86 1.42 3.83 -0.44
C LEU A 86 1.55 4.71 0.81
N ASP A 87 0.72 5.73 0.88
CA ASP A 87 0.68 6.63 2.03
C ASP A 87 -0.37 6.14 3.02
N GLU A 88 0.08 5.57 4.14
CA GLU A 88 -0.74 5.02 5.23
C GLU A 88 -1.86 4.07 4.77
N PRO A 89 -1.55 2.98 4.05
CA PRO A 89 -2.57 2.15 3.40
C PRO A 89 -3.47 1.38 4.37
N THR A 90 -3.14 1.33 5.65
CA THR A 90 -3.86 0.58 6.70
C THR A 90 -4.65 1.48 7.66
N THR A 91 -4.49 2.79 7.57
CA THR A 91 -5.14 3.74 8.48
C THR A 91 -6.67 3.72 8.31
N TYR A 92 -7.41 3.83 9.42
CA TYR A 92 -8.89 3.76 9.50
C TYR A 92 -9.50 2.42 9.09
N LEU A 93 -8.73 1.35 9.01
CA LEU A 93 -9.23 0.01 8.75
C LEU A 93 -9.24 -0.84 10.03
N ASP A 94 -10.22 -1.74 10.17
CA ASP A 94 -10.20 -2.78 11.19
C ASP A 94 -9.01 -3.72 10.99
N ILE A 95 -8.53 -4.34 12.06
CA ILE A 95 -7.34 -5.23 12.07
C ILE A 95 -7.39 -6.27 10.94
N LYS A 96 -8.56 -6.90 10.71
CA LYS A 96 -8.72 -7.88 9.63
C LYS A 96 -8.38 -7.26 8.26
N TYR A 97 -8.94 -6.09 7.97
CA TYR A 97 -8.73 -5.42 6.67
C TYR A 97 -7.31 -4.86 6.55
N GLN A 98 -6.69 -4.40 7.64
CA GLN A 98 -5.29 -4.01 7.66
C GLN A 98 -4.40 -5.19 7.22
N LEU A 99 -4.58 -6.35 7.85
CA LEU A 99 -3.81 -7.56 7.51
C LEU A 99 -4.06 -8.03 6.08
N ASP A 100 -5.29 -7.93 5.59
CA ASP A 100 -5.65 -8.29 4.22
C ASP A 100 -4.99 -7.35 3.18
N ILE A 101 -4.83 -6.06 3.49
CA ILE A 101 -4.09 -5.09 2.65
C ILE A 101 -2.60 -5.39 2.69
N LEU A 102 -2.02 -5.62 3.87
CA LEU A 102 -0.59 -5.92 4.00
C LEU A 102 -0.20 -7.23 3.29
N LYS A 103 -1.05 -8.26 3.35
CA LYS A 103 -0.86 -9.50 2.59
C LYS A 103 -0.93 -9.26 1.08
N LEU A 104 -1.86 -8.43 0.61
CA LEU A 104 -1.93 -8.04 -0.80
C LEU A 104 -0.65 -7.31 -1.21
N ILE A 105 -0.17 -6.35 -0.42
CA ILE A 105 1.08 -5.60 -0.67
C ILE A 105 2.28 -6.56 -0.76
N LYS A 106 2.40 -7.49 0.18
CA LYS A 106 3.49 -8.50 0.14
C LYS A 106 3.41 -9.37 -1.10
N LYS A 107 2.19 -9.81 -1.50
CA LYS A 107 1.97 -10.55 -2.74
C LYS A 107 2.40 -9.75 -3.97
N LEU A 108 2.05 -8.46 -4.06
CA LEU A 108 2.47 -7.59 -5.16
C LEU A 108 3.99 -7.49 -5.27
N ASN A 109 4.68 -7.44 -4.15
CA ASN A 109 6.13 -7.41 -4.12
C ASN A 109 6.74 -8.76 -4.52
N THR A 110 6.29 -9.89 -3.92
CA THR A 110 6.93 -11.19 -4.08
C THR A 110 6.58 -11.91 -5.38
N GLU A 111 5.32 -11.79 -5.86
CA GLU A 111 4.85 -12.50 -7.05
C GLU A 111 4.89 -11.65 -8.32
N TYR A 112 4.76 -10.31 -8.18
CA TYR A 112 4.72 -9.39 -9.33
C TYR A 112 5.95 -8.46 -9.41
N GLU A 113 6.92 -8.65 -8.51
CA GLU A 113 8.21 -7.93 -8.49
C GLU A 113 8.03 -6.39 -8.46
N ILE A 114 6.94 -5.91 -7.87
CA ILE A 114 6.70 -4.48 -7.70
C ILE A 114 7.45 -3.99 -6.46
N THR A 115 8.29 -2.98 -6.62
CA THR A 115 8.91 -2.31 -5.48
C THR A 115 7.85 -1.49 -4.74
N ILE A 116 7.68 -1.77 -3.45
CA ILE A 116 6.69 -1.08 -2.61
C ILE A 116 7.41 -0.13 -1.65
N ILE A 117 6.98 1.12 -1.62
CA ILE A 117 7.37 2.08 -0.60
C ILE A 117 6.09 2.45 0.14
N MET A 118 6.05 2.22 1.46
CA MET A 118 4.85 2.50 2.25
C MET A 118 5.17 3.24 3.54
N VAL A 119 4.30 4.17 3.90
CA VAL A 119 4.32 4.83 5.20
C VAL A 119 3.41 4.04 6.14
N LEU A 120 3.93 3.63 7.29
CA LEU A 120 3.19 2.88 8.30
C LEU A 120 3.33 3.55 9.68
N HIS A 121 2.24 3.60 10.44
CA HIS A 121 2.24 4.06 11.82
C HIS A 121 2.50 2.94 12.82
N ASP A 122 2.06 1.73 12.50
CA ASP A 122 2.27 0.56 13.37
C ASP A 122 3.66 -0.03 13.13
N ILE A 123 4.49 0.06 14.15
CA ILE A 123 5.88 -0.42 14.11
C ILE A 123 5.92 -1.94 13.86
N ASN A 124 5.02 -2.71 14.49
CA ASN A 124 4.99 -4.17 14.33
C ASN A 124 4.53 -4.58 12.93
N GLN A 125 3.67 -3.80 12.27
CA GLN A 125 3.37 -3.97 10.85
C GLN A 125 4.60 -3.70 10.00
N ALA A 126 5.35 -2.62 10.27
CA ALA A 126 6.58 -2.31 9.55
C ALA A 126 7.61 -3.45 9.70
N VAL A 127 7.82 -3.96 10.91
CA VAL A 127 8.70 -5.12 11.16
C VAL A 127 8.29 -6.35 10.37
N SER A 128 6.98 -6.64 10.32
CA SER A 128 6.48 -7.90 9.77
C SER A 128 6.38 -7.92 8.24
N TYR A 129 6.26 -6.75 7.60
CA TYR A 129 5.94 -6.65 6.18
C TYR A 129 6.96 -5.90 5.34
N SER A 130 8.04 -5.36 5.94
CA SER A 130 9.09 -4.65 5.20
C SER A 130 10.38 -5.48 5.13
N ASP A 131 11.08 -5.36 4.03
CA ASP A 131 12.43 -5.92 3.86
C ASP A 131 13.48 -4.91 4.34
N GLU A 132 13.17 -3.60 4.27
CA GLU A 132 13.99 -2.50 4.72
C GLU A 132 13.10 -1.43 5.40
N ILE A 133 13.60 -0.84 6.48
CA ILE A 133 12.91 0.24 7.20
C ILE A 133 13.76 1.51 7.12
N ILE A 134 13.09 2.64 6.85
CA ILE A 134 13.66 3.98 6.91
C ILE A 134 13.00 4.70 8.08
N ALA A 135 13.74 4.91 9.16
CA ALA A 135 13.28 5.69 10.30
C ALA A 135 13.56 7.17 10.07
N MET A 136 12.51 7.99 10.19
CA MET A 136 12.59 9.43 9.95
C MET A 136 12.20 10.23 11.20
N LYS A 137 12.86 11.37 11.39
CA LYS A 137 12.50 12.36 12.41
C LYS A 137 12.81 13.76 11.90
N ASP A 138 11.91 14.71 12.17
CA ASP A 138 12.05 16.12 11.80
C ASP A 138 12.46 16.32 10.33
N GLY A 139 11.85 15.53 9.42
CA GLY A 139 12.14 15.59 7.98
C GLY A 139 13.47 15.01 7.53
N LYS A 140 14.23 14.35 8.43
CA LYS A 140 15.54 13.74 8.15
C LYS A 140 15.49 12.24 8.34
N ILE A 141 16.26 11.51 7.54
CA ILE A 141 16.51 10.09 7.75
C ILE A 141 17.45 9.95 8.95
N LEU A 142 16.97 9.27 9.99
CA LEU A 142 17.72 8.98 11.21
C LEU A 142 18.49 7.66 11.09
N ALA A 143 17.83 6.64 10.54
CA ALA A 143 18.41 5.33 10.33
C ALA A 143 17.74 4.63 9.14
N LYS A 144 18.47 3.69 8.51
CA LYS A 144 18.00 2.88 7.39
C LYS A 144 18.67 1.51 7.46
N GLY A 145 17.89 0.43 7.31
CA GLY A 145 18.40 -0.94 7.35
C GLY A 145 17.29 -1.98 7.44
N THR A 146 17.67 -3.22 7.71
CA THR A 146 16.70 -4.30 7.94
C THR A 146 15.88 -4.05 9.21
N PRO A 147 14.71 -4.69 9.38
CA PRO A 147 13.96 -4.62 10.64
C PRO A 147 14.82 -4.98 11.85
N GLU A 148 15.71 -5.98 11.73
CA GLU A 148 16.62 -6.41 12.78
C GLU A 148 17.60 -5.32 13.19
N ASP A 149 18.10 -4.53 12.25
CA ASP A 149 19.05 -3.45 12.51
C ASP A 149 18.37 -2.21 13.12
N ILE A 150 17.19 -1.87 12.59
CA ILE A 150 16.51 -0.61 12.91
C ILE A 150 15.67 -0.71 14.18
N ILE A 151 15.08 -1.86 14.47
CA ILE A 151 14.21 -2.02 15.64
C ILE A 151 15.05 -2.31 16.88
N THR A 152 15.55 -1.23 17.47
CA THR A 152 16.27 -1.21 18.74
C THR A 152 15.67 -0.15 19.66
N GLU A 153 15.75 -0.36 20.98
CA GLU A 153 15.22 0.59 21.97
C GLU A 153 15.84 1.99 21.79
N ASP A 154 17.12 2.06 21.44
CA ASP A 154 17.83 3.33 21.23
C ASP A 154 17.30 4.10 20.01
N ILE A 155 17.14 3.44 18.85
CA ILE A 155 16.60 4.07 17.65
C ILE A 155 15.14 4.48 17.88
N LEU A 156 14.32 3.60 18.47
CA LEU A 156 12.93 3.89 18.79
C LEU A 156 12.81 5.10 19.73
N LYS A 157 13.67 5.18 20.76
CA LYS A 157 13.74 6.34 21.66
C LYS A 157 14.12 7.63 20.92
N GLN A 158 15.05 7.56 19.98
CA GLN A 158 15.41 8.72 19.17
C GLN A 158 14.26 9.17 18.26
N VAL A 159 13.54 8.24 17.62
CA VAL A 159 12.41 8.54 16.72
C VAL A 159 11.22 9.09 17.50
N TYR A 160 10.76 8.36 18.53
CA TYR A 160 9.48 8.65 19.22
C TYR A 160 9.64 9.51 20.48
N GLY A 161 10.86 9.67 21.00
CA GLY A 161 11.12 10.40 22.24
C GLY A 161 10.75 9.65 23.52
N ILE A 162 10.32 8.40 23.41
CA ILE A 162 9.93 7.51 24.53
C ILE A 162 10.66 6.19 24.44
N SER A 163 10.89 5.53 25.57
CA SER A 163 11.46 4.18 25.59
C SER A 163 10.37 3.16 25.32
N LEU A 164 10.55 2.37 24.26
CA LEU A 164 9.67 1.28 23.89
C LEU A 164 10.44 -0.03 24.00
N PRO A 165 10.02 -0.96 24.88
CA PRO A 165 10.70 -2.26 25.02
C PRO A 165 10.59 -3.07 23.73
N VAL A 166 11.71 -3.67 23.33
CA VAL A 166 11.78 -4.59 22.20
C VAL A 166 11.96 -6.01 22.72
N LYS A 167 11.10 -6.94 22.31
CA LYS A 167 11.21 -8.37 22.62
C LYS A 167 11.39 -9.16 21.36
N GLU A 168 12.17 -10.23 21.45
CA GLU A 168 12.32 -11.21 20.40
C GLU A 168 11.46 -12.45 20.70
N ILE A 169 10.61 -12.85 19.75
CA ILE A 169 9.76 -14.02 19.81
C ILE A 169 9.89 -14.73 18.46
N ASP A 170 10.28 -16.01 18.49
CA ASP A 170 10.48 -16.83 17.27
C ASP A 170 11.37 -16.15 16.22
N ASN A 171 12.51 -15.59 16.63
CA ASN A 171 13.47 -14.84 15.84
C ASN A 171 12.89 -13.60 15.13
N ARG A 172 11.83 -13.01 15.68
CA ARG A 172 11.24 -11.75 15.21
C ARG A 172 11.16 -10.73 16.33
N LYS A 173 11.50 -9.50 16.04
CA LYS A 173 11.38 -8.41 16.99
C LYS A 173 9.94 -7.91 17.07
N PHE A 174 9.49 -7.64 18.28
CA PHE A 174 8.20 -7.02 18.58
C PHE A 174 8.42 -5.83 19.49
N VAL A 175 7.81 -4.73 19.16
CA VAL A 175 7.79 -3.53 19.99
C VAL A 175 6.56 -3.57 20.88
N ILE A 176 6.77 -3.44 22.19
CA ILE A 176 5.68 -3.41 23.16
C ILE A 176 5.21 -1.97 23.31
N THR A 177 4.04 -1.68 22.77
CA THR A 177 3.34 -0.41 22.96
C THR A 177 2.25 -0.65 23.99
N VAL A 178 2.38 -0.08 25.19
CA VAL A 178 1.42 -0.23 26.31
C VAL A 178 0.43 0.92 26.27
#